data_c1389b2efb9397c5f26d2a3373d2eaa2
#
_entry.id   c1389b2efb9397c5f26d2a3373d2eaa2
#
_cell.length_a   1.000
_cell.length_b   1.000
_cell.length_c   1.000
_cell.angle_alpha   90.00
_cell.angle_beta   90.00
_cell.angle_gamma   90.00
#
_symmetry.space_group_name_H-M   'P 1'
#
loop_
_entity.id
_entity.type
_entity.pdbx_description
1 polymer ?
#
loop_
_entity_poly.entity_id
_entity_poly.type
_entity_poly.pdbx_seq_one_letter_code
_entity_poly.pdbx_strand_id
1 'polypeptide(L)'
;ISALEDRNAKYNSGKLLKDIFTKFKTSLDSKNIFTKKNYTDKKLNEYIDNSEGNHMSYLSSPIGIIEHCLKDSEKKPLHEISFHCEDCIKKVFTNMKNLVSTILENPDFARYPRFINRITNELSHSLFMNLQLETFEKVKEFIKIEENYIWTDSEIFKEAFKEILDKRTLTITPEDIRNLLSAYYESYIEIVKHVVPKLIMYYMINKSELSIQSTLFQSISTNTSYYELLQEEPEV
;
A
#
# COMPACT_ATOMS: atom_id res chain seq x y z
N ILE A 1 -37.30 -13.41 -1.84
CA ILE A 1 -36.44 -12.34 -2.40
C ILE A 1 -35.91 -11.46 -1.27
N SER A 2 -36.73 -11.02 -0.29
CA SER A 2 -36.29 -10.15 0.81
C SER A 2 -35.20 -10.75 1.71
N ALA A 3 -35.25 -12.05 2.02
CA ALA A 3 -34.28 -12.73 2.87
C ALA A 3 -32.88 -12.90 2.21
N LEU A 4 -32.80 -12.86 0.87
CA LEU A 4 -31.54 -12.87 0.12
C LEU A 4 -30.93 -11.47 0.03
N GLU A 5 -31.77 -10.43 -0.05
CA GLU A 5 -31.33 -9.03 -0.04
C GLU A 5 -30.76 -8.62 1.33
N ASP A 6 -31.38 -9.05 2.44
CA ASP A 6 -30.89 -8.82 3.80
C ASP A 6 -29.56 -9.55 4.07
N ARG A 7 -29.37 -10.77 3.56
CA ARG A 7 -28.09 -11.47 3.64
C ARG A 7 -26.99 -10.75 2.86
N ASN A 8 -27.27 -10.26 1.67
CA ASN A 8 -26.31 -9.50 0.86
C ASN A 8 -25.92 -8.16 1.50
N ALA A 9 -26.82 -7.50 2.23
CA ALA A 9 -26.51 -6.27 2.96
C ALA A 9 -25.57 -6.52 4.14
N LYS A 10 -25.70 -7.66 4.83
CA LYS A 10 -24.85 -8.03 5.97
C LYS A 10 -23.40 -8.37 5.56
N TYR A 11 -23.18 -8.84 4.33
CA TYR A 11 -21.88 -9.27 3.82
C TYR A 11 -21.30 -8.37 2.73
N ASN A 12 -21.60 -7.06 2.75
CA ASN A 12 -21.18 -6.12 1.70
C ASN A 12 -19.67 -5.77 1.76
N SER A 13 -18.83 -6.82 1.77
CA SER A 13 -17.38 -6.70 1.84
C SER A 13 -16.78 -5.94 0.64
N GLY A 14 -17.39 -6.06 -0.53
CA GLY A 14 -16.94 -5.35 -1.74
C GLY A 14 -17.09 -3.82 -1.62
N LYS A 15 -18.19 -3.34 -1.01
CA LYS A 15 -18.39 -1.91 -0.72
C LYS A 15 -17.36 -1.40 0.29
N LEU A 16 -17.11 -2.17 1.35
CA LEU A 16 -16.11 -1.83 2.37
C LEU A 16 -14.69 -1.76 1.77
N LEU A 17 -14.31 -2.69 0.90
CA LEU A 17 -13.03 -2.64 0.19
C LEU A 17 -12.91 -1.40 -0.69
N LYS A 18 -13.97 -1.08 -1.45
CA LYS A 18 -14.03 0.14 -2.26
C LYS A 18 -13.85 1.39 -1.41
N ASP A 19 -14.50 1.45 -0.26
CA ASP A 19 -14.40 2.59 0.66
C ASP A 19 -12.99 2.71 1.27
N ILE A 20 -12.36 1.58 1.63
CA ILE A 20 -10.97 1.54 2.11
C ILE A 20 -10.02 2.08 1.03
N PHE A 21 -10.12 1.60 -0.21
CA PHE A 21 -9.26 2.06 -1.30
C PHE A 21 -9.53 3.51 -1.71
N THR A 22 -10.77 3.97 -1.63
CA THR A 22 -11.10 5.39 -1.86
C THR A 22 -10.45 6.28 -0.81
N LYS A 23 -10.57 5.92 0.48
CA LYS A 23 -9.92 6.67 1.58
C LYS A 23 -8.41 6.64 1.47
N PHE A 24 -7.83 5.50 1.08
CA PHE A 24 -6.39 5.39 0.81
C PHE A 24 -5.95 6.36 -0.27
N LYS A 25 -6.62 6.37 -1.44
CA LYS A 25 -6.30 7.28 -2.55
C LYS A 25 -6.39 8.74 -2.11
N THR A 26 -7.46 9.12 -1.44
CA THR A 26 -7.66 10.48 -0.92
C THR A 26 -6.59 10.88 0.10
N SER A 27 -6.10 9.94 0.92
CA SER A 27 -5.05 10.23 1.91
C SER A 27 -3.70 10.56 1.27
N LEU A 28 -3.48 10.15 0.02
CA LEU A 28 -2.28 10.42 -0.75
C LEU A 28 -2.36 11.77 -1.50
N ASP A 29 -3.56 12.28 -1.81
CA ASP A 29 -3.74 13.53 -2.56
C ASP A 29 -3.32 14.80 -1.79
N SER A 30 -3.14 14.73 -0.50
CA SER A 30 -3.12 15.90 0.38
C SER A 30 -1.75 16.52 0.63
N LYS A 31 -0.63 15.98 0.09
CA LYS A 31 0.70 16.43 0.54
C LYS A 31 1.75 16.51 -0.57
N ASN A 32 1.89 17.68 -1.17
CA ASN A 32 3.17 17.95 -1.80
C ASN A 32 4.22 18.22 -0.71
N ILE A 33 5.18 17.30 -0.58
CA ILE A 33 6.28 17.37 0.41
C ILE A 33 7.42 18.28 -0.04
N PHE A 34 7.51 18.60 -1.35
CA PHE A 34 8.59 19.41 -1.93
C PHE A 34 8.28 20.92 -1.88
N THR A 35 7.88 21.39 -0.70
CA THR A 35 7.60 22.81 -0.45
C THR A 35 8.88 23.58 -0.11
N LYS A 36 8.85 24.92 -0.27
CA LYS A 36 9.96 25.83 0.15
C LYS A 36 10.36 25.63 1.62
N LYS A 37 9.43 25.24 2.46
CA LYS A 37 9.69 24.96 3.89
C LYS A 37 10.55 23.71 4.09
N ASN A 38 10.28 22.66 3.32
CA ASN A 38 10.97 21.38 3.47
C ASN A 38 12.26 21.32 2.62
N TYR A 39 12.26 21.96 1.46
CA TYR A 39 13.38 22.05 0.53
C TYR A 39 13.72 23.52 0.27
N THR A 40 14.52 24.08 1.18
CA THR A 40 14.95 25.50 1.10
C THR A 40 15.86 25.72 -0.10
N ASP A 41 15.87 26.97 -0.63
CA ASP A 41 16.73 27.33 -1.75
C ASP A 41 18.20 27.08 -1.43
N LYS A 42 18.63 27.33 -0.19
CA LYS A 42 19.99 27.02 0.27
C LYS A 42 20.34 25.55 0.09
N LYS A 43 19.49 24.65 0.55
CA LYS A 43 19.73 23.21 0.45
C LYS A 43 19.71 22.71 -1.00
N LEU A 44 18.82 23.26 -1.82
CA LEU A 44 18.77 22.91 -3.25
C LEU A 44 19.98 23.43 -4.00
N ASN A 45 20.48 24.62 -3.67
CA ASN A 45 21.75 25.13 -4.24
C ASN A 45 22.92 24.21 -3.87
N GLU A 46 23.00 23.74 -2.61
CA GLU A 46 24.02 22.75 -2.20
C GLU A 46 23.98 21.47 -3.04
N TYR A 47 22.80 20.99 -3.41
CA TYR A 47 22.66 19.83 -4.32
C TYR A 47 23.06 20.16 -5.76
N ILE A 48 22.74 21.33 -6.25
CA ILE A 48 23.14 21.82 -7.58
C ILE A 48 24.67 21.90 -7.64
N ASP A 49 25.28 22.59 -6.68
CA ASP A 49 26.73 22.79 -6.59
C ASP A 49 27.48 21.45 -6.49
N ASN A 50 26.96 20.52 -5.68
CA ASN A 50 27.57 19.17 -5.54
C ASN A 50 27.43 18.33 -6.82
N SER A 51 26.40 18.55 -7.62
CA SER A 51 26.24 17.85 -8.89
C SER A 51 27.16 18.37 -9.99
N GLU A 52 27.52 19.65 -9.95
CA GLU A 52 28.47 20.27 -10.91
C GLU A 52 29.90 19.74 -10.74
N GLY A 53 30.28 19.37 -9.50
CA GLY A 53 31.63 18.84 -9.20
C GLY A 53 31.94 17.45 -9.73
N ASN A 54 30.94 16.65 -10.09
CA ASN A 54 31.11 15.26 -10.49
C ASN A 54 31.19 15.02 -12.00
N HIS A 55 30.89 16.03 -12.83
CA HIS A 55 30.95 15.91 -14.28
C HIS A 55 31.69 17.09 -14.89
N MET A 56 32.65 16.80 -15.75
CA MET A 56 33.38 17.79 -16.54
C MET A 56 32.52 18.51 -17.60
N SER A 57 31.21 18.37 -17.59
CA SER A 57 30.31 19.03 -18.50
C SER A 57 29.62 20.20 -17.79
N TYR A 58 29.61 21.33 -18.46
CA TYR A 58 28.95 22.58 -18.06
C TYR A 58 27.42 22.52 -17.92
N LEU A 59 26.87 21.32 -17.93
CA LEU A 59 25.43 21.04 -17.81
C LEU A 59 25.23 20.06 -16.66
N SER A 60 24.92 20.59 -15.48
CA SER A 60 24.36 19.76 -14.40
C SER A 60 23.13 19.04 -14.93
N SER A 61 23.10 17.73 -14.87
CA SER A 61 21.91 16.99 -15.27
C SER A 61 20.81 17.23 -14.23
N PRO A 62 19.67 17.82 -14.58
CA PRO A 62 18.55 17.97 -13.65
C PRO A 62 18.15 16.66 -12.99
N ILE A 63 18.27 15.54 -13.73
CA ILE A 63 17.98 14.19 -13.25
C ILE A 63 18.92 13.77 -12.13
N GLY A 64 20.24 14.05 -12.27
CA GLY A 64 21.21 13.73 -11.21
C GLY A 64 20.94 14.49 -9.91
N ILE A 65 20.52 15.75 -10.01
CA ILE A 65 20.13 16.55 -8.84
C ILE A 65 18.89 15.96 -8.16
N ILE A 66 17.88 15.60 -8.96
CA ILE A 66 16.65 14.95 -8.45
C ILE A 66 16.98 13.64 -7.74
N GLU A 67 17.82 12.78 -8.34
CA GLU A 67 18.28 11.55 -7.72
C GLU A 67 18.93 11.79 -6.37
N HIS A 68 19.77 12.78 -6.29
CA HIS A 68 20.42 13.14 -5.03
C HIS A 68 19.40 13.62 -3.98
N CYS A 69 18.45 14.46 -4.37
CA CYS A 69 17.38 14.93 -3.48
C CYS A 69 16.48 13.78 -2.98
N LEU A 70 16.15 12.82 -3.82
CA LEU A 70 15.28 11.70 -3.48
C LEU A 70 15.98 10.63 -2.63
N LYS A 71 17.31 10.47 -2.83
CA LYS A 71 18.16 9.56 -2.04
C LYS A 71 18.67 10.18 -0.73
N ASP A 72 18.33 11.45 -0.44
CA ASP A 72 18.71 12.08 0.84
C ASP A 72 18.21 11.26 2.02
N SER A 73 19.15 10.63 2.73
CA SER A 73 18.88 9.70 3.82
C SER A 73 18.17 10.34 5.01
N GLU A 74 18.29 11.66 5.18
CA GLU A 74 17.66 12.37 6.30
C GLU A 74 16.16 12.55 6.10
N LYS A 75 15.70 12.73 4.86
CA LYS A 75 14.30 13.07 4.57
C LYS A 75 13.47 11.91 4.06
N LYS A 76 14.07 10.95 3.34
CA LYS A 76 13.40 9.81 2.74
C LYS A 76 11.97 10.13 2.25
N PRO A 77 11.84 11.07 1.30
CA PRO A 77 10.54 11.68 0.99
C PRO A 77 9.50 10.65 0.52
N LEU A 78 9.94 9.60 -0.16
CA LEU A 78 9.04 8.55 -0.64
C LEU A 78 8.63 7.57 0.46
N HIS A 79 9.39 7.52 1.55
CA HIS A 79 9.12 6.59 2.66
C HIS A 79 7.87 6.96 3.47
N GLU A 80 7.49 8.24 3.52
CA GLU A 80 6.25 8.67 4.20
C GLU A 80 5.01 8.00 3.65
N ILE A 81 5.03 7.63 2.36
CA ILE A 81 3.93 6.92 1.70
C ILE A 81 3.73 5.52 2.27
N SER A 82 4.78 4.89 2.79
CA SER A 82 4.70 3.54 3.38
C SER A 82 3.67 3.46 4.50
N PHE A 83 3.53 4.51 5.33
CA PHE A 83 2.54 4.54 6.41
C PHE A 83 1.09 4.49 5.89
N HIS A 84 0.80 5.18 4.78
CA HIS A 84 -0.53 5.13 4.16
C HIS A 84 -0.81 3.75 3.57
N CYS A 85 0.21 3.13 2.97
CA CYS A 85 0.10 1.76 2.44
C CYS A 85 -0.13 0.74 3.55
N GLU A 86 0.62 0.86 4.66
CA GLU A 86 0.45 -0.01 5.84
C GLU A 86 -0.95 0.11 6.45
N ASP A 87 -1.43 1.33 6.62
CA ASP A 87 -2.77 1.59 7.15
C ASP A 87 -3.85 0.98 6.26
N CYS A 88 -3.70 1.09 4.93
CA CYS A 88 -4.59 0.46 3.97
C CYS A 88 -4.59 -1.08 4.13
N ILE A 89 -3.42 -1.72 4.20
CA ILE A 89 -3.28 -3.17 4.38
C ILE A 89 -3.93 -3.62 5.70
N LYS A 90 -3.68 -2.90 6.80
CA LYS A 90 -4.26 -3.18 8.12
C LYS A 90 -5.79 -3.09 8.11
N LYS A 91 -6.35 -2.10 7.41
CA LYS A 91 -7.81 -1.94 7.28
C LYS A 91 -8.44 -3.08 6.47
N VAL A 92 -7.78 -3.52 5.40
CA VAL A 92 -8.25 -4.69 4.62
C VAL A 92 -8.18 -5.96 5.47
N PHE A 93 -7.08 -6.18 6.18
CA PHE A 93 -6.94 -7.32 7.10
C PHE A 93 -8.04 -7.33 8.17
N THR A 94 -8.32 -6.19 8.79
CA THR A 94 -9.40 -6.07 9.78
C THR A 94 -10.76 -6.39 9.17
N ASN A 95 -11.01 -5.92 7.94
CA ASN A 95 -12.25 -6.23 7.22
C ASN A 95 -12.39 -7.74 6.95
N MET A 96 -11.32 -8.42 6.55
CA MET A 96 -11.32 -9.88 6.34
C MET A 96 -11.63 -10.63 7.65
N LYS A 97 -11.01 -10.22 8.76
CA LYS A 97 -11.29 -10.82 10.09
C LYS A 97 -12.74 -10.61 10.51
N ASN A 98 -13.26 -9.40 10.36
CA ASN A 98 -14.65 -9.09 10.70
C ASN A 98 -15.64 -9.91 9.87
N LEU A 99 -15.31 -10.16 8.60
CA LEU A 99 -16.14 -11.02 7.75
C LEU A 99 -16.20 -12.45 8.28
N VAL A 100 -15.07 -13.02 8.68
CA VAL A 100 -15.03 -14.35 9.31
C VAL A 100 -15.87 -14.38 10.59
N SER A 101 -15.68 -13.41 11.48
CA SER A 101 -16.47 -13.30 12.72
C SER A 101 -17.96 -13.22 12.43
N THR A 102 -18.38 -12.37 11.48
CA THR A 102 -19.78 -12.23 11.10
C THR A 102 -20.39 -13.52 10.54
N ILE A 103 -19.61 -14.29 9.76
CA ILE A 103 -20.07 -15.60 9.25
C ILE A 103 -20.24 -16.61 10.40
N LEU A 104 -19.31 -16.63 11.36
CA LEU A 104 -19.31 -17.56 12.48
C LEU A 104 -20.34 -17.18 13.57
N GLU A 105 -20.88 -15.95 13.57
CA GLU A 105 -22.01 -15.55 14.42
C GLU A 105 -23.35 -16.19 14.00
N ASN A 106 -23.38 -16.96 12.90
CA ASN A 106 -24.60 -17.68 12.50
C ASN A 106 -25.02 -18.65 13.62
N PRO A 107 -26.31 -18.67 14.02
CA PRO A 107 -26.82 -19.59 15.04
C PRO A 107 -26.47 -21.08 14.83
N ASP A 108 -26.32 -21.49 13.55
CA ASP A 108 -25.93 -22.85 13.21
C ASP A 108 -24.55 -23.24 13.74
N PHE A 109 -23.65 -22.26 13.89
CA PHE A 109 -22.29 -22.48 14.42
C PHE A 109 -22.19 -22.17 15.92
N ALA A 110 -23.08 -21.34 16.48
CA ALA A 110 -22.98 -20.86 17.86
C ALA A 110 -22.92 -21.99 18.90
N ARG A 111 -23.56 -23.14 18.61
CA ARG A 111 -23.53 -24.34 19.46
C ARG A 111 -22.18 -25.09 19.48
N TYR A 112 -21.23 -24.71 18.61
CA TYR A 112 -19.93 -25.38 18.48
C TYR A 112 -18.77 -24.41 18.75
N PRO A 113 -18.53 -23.97 19.98
CA PRO A 113 -17.53 -22.93 20.30
C PRO A 113 -16.10 -23.38 20.00
N ARG A 114 -15.78 -24.67 20.15
CA ARG A 114 -14.46 -25.21 19.80
C ARG A 114 -14.20 -25.14 18.30
N PHE A 115 -15.21 -25.41 17.50
CA PHE A 115 -15.15 -25.27 16.05
C PHE A 115 -14.95 -23.81 15.66
N ILE A 116 -15.72 -22.86 16.22
CA ILE A 116 -15.57 -21.42 15.98
C ILE A 116 -14.15 -20.96 16.29
N ASN A 117 -13.63 -21.31 17.46
CA ASN A 117 -12.27 -20.95 17.88
C ASN A 117 -11.22 -21.52 16.92
N ARG A 118 -11.37 -22.78 16.49
CA ARG A 118 -10.45 -23.41 15.54
C ARG A 118 -10.43 -22.68 14.20
N ILE A 119 -11.59 -22.43 13.60
CA ILE A 119 -11.73 -21.70 12.32
C ILE A 119 -11.16 -20.30 12.44
N THR A 120 -11.49 -19.58 13.50
CA THR A 120 -10.99 -18.21 13.73
C THR A 120 -9.47 -18.19 13.81
N ASN A 121 -8.86 -19.14 14.53
CA ASN A 121 -7.40 -19.22 14.65
C ASN A 121 -6.75 -19.52 13.30
N GLU A 122 -7.24 -20.51 12.58
CA GLU A 122 -6.65 -20.89 11.29
C GLU A 122 -6.79 -19.83 10.21
N LEU A 123 -7.95 -19.19 10.11
CA LEU A 123 -8.15 -18.15 9.11
C LEU A 123 -7.55 -16.81 9.54
N SER A 124 -7.91 -16.31 10.72
CA SER A 124 -7.55 -14.94 11.12
C SER A 124 -6.14 -14.83 11.67
N HIS A 125 -5.67 -15.80 12.45
CA HIS A 125 -4.37 -15.74 13.12
C HIS A 125 -3.26 -16.50 12.37
N SER A 126 -3.59 -17.38 11.44
CA SER A 126 -2.61 -18.08 10.63
C SER A 126 -2.65 -17.57 9.18
N LEU A 127 -3.66 -17.95 8.40
CA LEU A 127 -3.71 -17.65 6.98
C LEU A 127 -3.67 -16.14 6.69
N PHE A 128 -4.60 -15.37 7.21
CA PHE A 128 -4.71 -13.93 6.87
C PHE A 128 -3.54 -13.12 7.40
N MET A 129 -2.98 -13.49 8.55
CA MET A 129 -1.78 -12.83 9.09
C MET A 129 -0.58 -13.08 8.18
N ASN A 130 -0.37 -14.29 7.70
CA ASN A 130 0.71 -14.61 6.78
C ASN A 130 0.55 -13.86 5.44
N LEU A 131 -0.67 -13.80 4.89
CA LEU A 131 -0.95 -13.05 3.67
C LEU A 131 -0.77 -11.53 3.87
N GLN A 132 -1.12 -11.01 5.04
CA GLN A 132 -0.88 -9.61 5.39
C GLN A 132 0.62 -9.30 5.40
N LEU A 133 1.44 -10.14 6.05
CA LEU A 133 2.89 -9.97 6.10
C LEU A 133 3.51 -10.06 4.71
N GLU A 134 3.11 -11.04 3.90
CA GLU A 134 3.57 -11.16 2.51
C GLU A 134 3.21 -9.91 1.70
N THR A 135 1.98 -9.42 1.81
CA THR A 135 1.53 -8.21 1.11
C THR A 135 2.36 -7.00 1.54
N PHE A 136 2.63 -6.89 2.83
CA PHE A 136 3.45 -5.83 3.39
C PHE A 136 4.85 -5.81 2.79
N GLU A 137 5.51 -6.99 2.73
CA GLU A 137 6.83 -7.11 2.12
C GLU A 137 6.82 -6.78 0.61
N LYS A 138 5.76 -7.15 -0.12
CA LYS A 138 5.63 -6.82 -1.55
C LYS A 138 5.42 -5.32 -1.79
N VAL A 139 4.62 -4.66 -0.96
CA VAL A 139 4.44 -3.21 -1.03
C VAL A 139 5.73 -2.47 -0.65
N LYS A 140 6.43 -2.93 0.36
CA LYS A 140 7.72 -2.37 0.78
C LYS A 140 8.80 -2.55 -0.30
N GLU A 141 8.85 -3.72 -0.94
CA GLU A 141 9.72 -3.98 -2.07
C GLU A 141 9.44 -3.03 -3.24
N PHE A 142 8.16 -2.83 -3.56
CA PHE A 142 7.72 -1.86 -4.58
C PHE A 142 8.20 -0.43 -4.25
N ILE A 143 7.95 0.06 -3.03
CA ILE A 143 8.41 1.40 -2.61
C ILE A 143 9.93 1.50 -2.71
N LYS A 144 10.67 0.46 -2.29
CA LYS A 144 12.14 0.43 -2.36
C LYS A 144 12.66 0.48 -3.81
N ILE A 145 11.96 -0.12 -4.76
CA ILE A 145 12.31 -0.05 -6.17
C ILE A 145 12.19 1.41 -6.65
N GLU A 146 11.10 2.07 -6.34
CA GLU A 146 10.87 3.48 -6.71
C GLU A 146 11.86 4.45 -6.04
N GLU A 147 12.30 4.15 -4.81
CA GLU A 147 13.32 4.93 -4.09
C GLU A 147 14.72 4.79 -4.72
N ASN A 148 15.05 3.63 -5.27
CA ASN A 148 16.39 3.34 -5.76
C ASN A 148 16.56 3.57 -7.25
N TYR A 149 15.49 3.55 -8.02
CA TYR A 149 15.53 3.69 -9.46
C TYR A 149 14.48 4.67 -9.96
N ILE A 150 14.93 5.86 -10.32
CA ILE A 150 14.08 6.94 -10.80
C ILE A 150 13.80 6.70 -12.28
N TRP A 151 12.59 6.28 -12.57
CA TRP A 151 12.09 6.10 -13.92
C TRP A 151 10.66 6.60 -14.02
N THR A 152 10.39 7.53 -14.92
CA THR A 152 9.02 7.96 -15.20
C THR A 152 8.87 8.34 -16.67
N ASP A 153 7.75 7.94 -17.24
CA ASP A 153 7.29 8.34 -18.58
C ASP A 153 6.04 9.24 -18.50
N SER A 154 5.81 9.82 -17.31
CA SER A 154 4.68 10.70 -17.03
C SER A 154 4.74 11.97 -17.86
N GLU A 155 3.63 12.35 -18.47
CA GLU A 155 3.52 13.60 -19.22
C GLU A 155 3.74 14.82 -18.32
N ILE A 156 3.29 14.78 -17.06
CA ILE A 156 3.50 15.87 -16.08
C ILE A 156 4.99 16.10 -15.87
N PHE A 157 5.77 15.03 -15.72
CA PHE A 157 7.21 15.14 -15.55
C PHE A 157 7.91 15.63 -16.84
N LYS A 158 7.49 15.12 -18.00
CA LYS A 158 8.02 15.53 -19.30
C LYS A 158 7.77 17.01 -19.57
N GLU A 159 6.58 17.51 -19.27
CA GLU A 159 6.24 18.93 -19.40
C GLU A 159 7.10 19.80 -18.49
N ALA A 160 7.21 19.45 -17.20
CA ALA A 160 8.07 20.18 -16.26
C ALA A 160 9.55 20.16 -16.67
N PHE A 161 10.03 19.02 -17.22
CA PHE A 161 11.39 18.91 -17.73
C PHE A 161 11.60 19.76 -19.00
N LYS A 162 10.63 19.75 -19.90
CA LYS A 162 10.66 20.57 -21.12
C LYS A 162 10.69 22.06 -20.81
N GLU A 163 9.94 22.55 -19.83
CA GLU A 163 9.97 23.93 -19.38
C GLU A 163 11.38 24.40 -18.98
N ILE A 164 12.18 23.51 -18.40
CA ILE A 164 13.57 23.81 -18.03
C ILE A 164 14.47 23.88 -19.27
N LEU A 165 14.28 22.94 -20.21
CA LEU A 165 15.08 22.91 -21.44
C LEU A 165 14.78 24.11 -22.36
N ASP A 166 13.54 24.56 -22.38
CA ASP A 166 13.11 25.71 -23.18
C ASP A 166 13.58 27.05 -22.60
N LYS A 167 14.08 27.10 -21.36
CA LYS A 167 14.72 28.28 -20.78
C LYS A 167 16.04 28.53 -21.49
N ARG A 168 16.18 29.76 -22.04
CA ARG A 168 17.42 30.17 -22.72
C ARG A 168 18.62 30.34 -21.79
N THR A 169 18.42 30.25 -20.50
CA THR A 169 19.47 30.30 -19.47
C THR A 169 19.93 28.90 -19.13
N LEU A 170 21.22 28.61 -19.27
CA LEU A 170 21.85 27.33 -18.96
C LEU A 170 21.94 27.02 -17.44
N THR A 171 21.43 27.92 -16.59
CA THR A 171 21.51 27.80 -15.14
C THR A 171 20.21 27.21 -14.58
N ILE A 172 20.31 26.07 -13.93
CA ILE A 172 19.20 25.43 -13.21
C ILE A 172 19.00 26.17 -11.89
N THR A 173 17.76 26.57 -11.61
CA THR A 173 17.41 27.26 -10.36
C THR A 173 16.82 26.28 -9.32
N PRO A 174 16.89 26.62 -8.02
CA PRO A 174 16.20 25.84 -6.97
C PRO A 174 14.70 25.65 -7.22
N GLU A 175 14.04 26.61 -7.87
CA GLU A 175 12.62 26.50 -8.22
C GLU A 175 12.40 25.45 -9.29
N ASP A 176 13.29 25.35 -10.29
CA ASP A 176 13.22 24.34 -11.35
C ASP A 176 13.32 22.94 -10.77
N ILE A 177 14.26 22.73 -9.86
CA ILE A 177 14.42 21.43 -9.17
C ILE A 177 13.19 21.11 -8.32
N ARG A 178 12.64 22.10 -7.62
CA ARG A 178 11.44 21.88 -6.80
C ARG A 178 10.23 21.52 -7.65
N ASN A 179 10.07 22.15 -8.81
CA ASN A 179 8.98 21.83 -9.75
C ASN A 179 9.14 20.41 -10.31
N LEU A 180 10.36 20.02 -10.70
CA LEU A 180 10.63 18.65 -11.16
C LEU A 180 10.39 17.59 -10.07
N LEU A 181 10.85 17.86 -8.85
CA LEU A 181 10.60 16.97 -7.71
C LEU A 181 9.10 16.82 -7.42
N SER A 182 8.35 17.93 -7.53
CA SER A 182 6.91 17.91 -7.35
C SER A 182 6.21 17.11 -8.45
N ALA A 183 6.61 17.30 -9.71
CA ALA A 183 6.06 16.57 -10.85
C ALA A 183 6.39 15.06 -10.79
N TYR A 184 7.61 14.70 -10.38
CA TYR A 184 7.99 13.31 -10.16
C TYR A 184 7.17 12.67 -9.04
N TYR A 185 7.01 13.37 -7.91
CA TYR A 185 6.24 12.89 -6.77
C TYR A 185 4.76 12.69 -7.11
N GLU A 186 4.17 13.60 -7.86
CA GLU A 186 2.79 13.48 -8.33
C GLU A 186 2.62 12.23 -9.21
N SER A 187 3.55 12.01 -10.12
CA SER A 187 3.57 10.81 -10.97
C SER A 187 3.71 9.52 -10.13
N TYR A 188 4.58 9.55 -9.13
CA TYR A 188 4.76 8.42 -8.21
C TYR A 188 3.50 8.14 -7.39
N ILE A 189 2.84 9.17 -6.86
CA ILE A 189 1.57 9.03 -6.13
C ILE A 189 0.51 8.35 -7.00
N GLU A 190 0.39 8.73 -8.27
CA GLU A 190 -0.56 8.08 -9.19
C GLU A 190 -0.24 6.60 -9.38
N ILE A 191 1.02 6.22 -9.51
CA ILE A 191 1.43 4.82 -9.60
C ILE A 191 1.04 4.07 -8.30
N VAL A 192 1.35 4.63 -7.13
CA VAL A 192 1.01 4.04 -5.82
C VAL A 192 -0.49 3.82 -5.67
N LYS A 193 -1.33 4.80 -6.04
CA LYS A 193 -2.80 4.69 -6.00
C LYS A 193 -3.35 3.53 -6.82
N HIS A 194 -2.63 3.10 -7.84
CA HIS A 194 -3.05 2.00 -8.70
C HIS A 194 -2.39 0.67 -8.37
N VAL A 195 -1.11 0.67 -8.03
CA VAL A 195 -0.33 -0.56 -7.78
C VAL A 195 -0.67 -1.15 -6.42
N VAL A 196 -0.71 -0.35 -5.35
CA VAL A 196 -0.93 -0.86 -3.99
C VAL A 196 -2.27 -1.58 -3.83
N PRO A 197 -3.42 -1.04 -4.31
CA PRO A 197 -4.67 -1.80 -4.30
C PRO A 197 -4.60 -3.13 -5.08
N LYS A 198 -3.87 -3.18 -6.21
CA LYS A 198 -3.70 -4.43 -6.97
C LYS A 198 -2.87 -5.46 -6.19
N LEU A 199 -1.80 -5.03 -5.51
CA LEU A 199 -1.00 -5.91 -4.67
C LEU A 199 -1.84 -6.48 -3.52
N ILE A 200 -2.64 -5.64 -2.85
CA ILE A 200 -3.55 -6.08 -1.79
C ILE A 200 -4.59 -7.07 -2.32
N MET A 201 -5.23 -6.77 -3.44
CA MET A 201 -6.22 -7.67 -4.05
C MET A 201 -5.60 -9.01 -4.42
N TYR A 202 -4.40 -9.02 -4.99
CA TYR A 202 -3.73 -10.25 -5.40
C TYR A 202 -3.21 -11.06 -4.21
N TYR A 203 -2.41 -10.43 -3.33
CA TYR A 203 -1.73 -11.15 -2.26
C TYR A 203 -2.61 -11.44 -1.04
N MET A 204 -3.59 -10.61 -0.74
CA MET A 204 -4.50 -10.85 0.39
C MET A 204 -5.81 -11.51 -0.06
N ILE A 205 -6.55 -10.90 -1.00
CA ILE A 205 -7.92 -11.36 -1.31
C ILE A 205 -7.87 -12.61 -2.17
N ASN A 206 -7.25 -12.57 -3.34
CA ASN A 206 -7.25 -13.71 -4.26
C ASN A 206 -6.52 -14.93 -3.67
N LYS A 207 -5.37 -14.72 -3.00
CA LYS A 207 -4.66 -15.82 -2.34
C LYS A 207 -5.47 -16.42 -1.18
N SER A 208 -6.20 -15.60 -0.41
CA SER A 208 -7.07 -16.13 0.64
C SER A 208 -8.18 -16.98 0.06
N GLU A 209 -8.84 -16.52 -1.01
CA GLU A 209 -9.89 -17.28 -1.71
C GLU A 209 -9.38 -18.65 -2.17
N LEU A 210 -8.21 -18.72 -2.77
CA LEU A 210 -7.59 -19.96 -3.23
C LEU A 210 -7.16 -20.89 -2.07
N SER A 211 -6.82 -20.35 -0.90
CA SER A 211 -6.19 -21.10 0.18
C SER A 211 -7.16 -21.48 1.31
N ILE A 212 -8.29 -20.79 1.47
CA ILE A 212 -9.23 -21.02 2.59
C ILE A 212 -9.66 -22.48 2.66
N GLN A 213 -10.09 -23.06 1.55
CA GLN A 213 -10.62 -24.42 1.53
C GLN A 213 -9.56 -25.45 1.96
N SER A 214 -8.35 -25.36 1.40
CA SER A 214 -7.25 -26.28 1.76
C SER A 214 -6.78 -26.10 3.20
N THR A 215 -6.69 -24.86 3.67
CA THR A 215 -6.31 -24.54 5.05
C THR A 215 -7.32 -25.12 6.04
N LEU A 216 -8.60 -24.91 5.80
CA LEU A 216 -9.66 -25.44 6.64
C LEU A 216 -9.68 -26.96 6.62
N PHE A 217 -9.55 -27.58 5.45
CA PHE A 217 -9.52 -29.03 5.33
C PHE A 217 -8.34 -29.64 6.10
N GLN A 218 -7.14 -29.07 5.96
CA GLN A 218 -5.97 -29.50 6.72
C GLN A 218 -6.18 -29.34 8.22
N SER A 219 -6.68 -28.20 8.65
CA SER A 219 -6.91 -27.90 10.06
C SER A 219 -7.89 -28.86 10.73
N ILE A 220 -8.93 -29.27 10.01
CA ILE A 220 -9.95 -30.17 10.53
C ILE A 220 -9.47 -31.64 10.50
N SER A 221 -8.68 -32.02 9.47
CA SER A 221 -8.31 -33.45 9.25
C SER A 221 -7.09 -33.90 10.03
N THR A 222 -6.21 -33.00 10.48
CA THR A 222 -4.86 -33.42 10.95
C THR A 222 -4.69 -33.64 12.44
N ASN A 223 -5.52 -33.13 13.35
CA ASN A 223 -5.15 -33.09 14.77
C ASN A 223 -6.26 -33.31 15.81
N THR A 224 -7.51 -33.48 15.42
CA THR A 224 -8.58 -33.55 16.43
C THR A 224 -9.64 -34.55 15.99
N SER A 225 -10.12 -35.36 16.93
CA SER A 225 -11.34 -36.12 16.70
C SER A 225 -12.46 -35.16 16.28
N TYR A 226 -13.10 -35.38 15.14
CA TYR A 226 -14.26 -34.58 14.67
C TYR A 226 -15.31 -34.44 15.76
N TYR A 227 -15.44 -35.46 16.63
CA TYR A 227 -16.36 -35.45 17.76
C TYR A 227 -16.03 -34.39 18.79
N GLU A 228 -14.74 -34.05 19.00
CA GLU A 228 -14.35 -33.02 19.97
C GLU A 228 -14.62 -31.60 19.45
N LEU A 229 -14.47 -31.38 18.14
CA LEU A 229 -14.76 -30.06 17.52
C LEU A 229 -16.27 -29.79 17.49
N LEU A 230 -17.08 -30.82 17.31
CA LEU A 230 -18.53 -30.71 17.21
C LEU A 230 -19.25 -31.02 18.53
N GLN A 231 -18.54 -31.03 19.66
CA GLN A 231 -19.19 -31.08 20.98
C GLN A 231 -19.97 -29.79 21.22
N GLU A 232 -21.27 -29.98 21.45
CA GLU A 232 -22.14 -28.89 21.92
C GLU A 232 -21.81 -28.59 23.38
N GLU A 233 -21.79 -27.29 23.73
CA GLU A 233 -21.79 -26.97 25.17
C GLU A 233 -23.13 -27.37 25.78
N PRO A 234 -23.13 -27.96 26.98
CA PRO A 234 -24.39 -28.22 27.68
C PRO A 234 -25.11 -26.88 27.90
N GLU A 235 -26.39 -26.85 27.51
CA GLU A 235 -27.24 -25.67 27.79
C GLU A 235 -27.17 -25.37 29.29
N VAL A 236 -26.75 -24.16 29.63
CA VAL A 236 -26.72 -23.63 30.99
C VAL A 236 -28.10 -23.13 31.38
#